data_2a3470827298f8ffc7ddbea52c3d4eab
#
_entry.id   2a3470827298f8ffc7ddbea52c3d4eab
#
_cell.length_a   1.000
_cell.length_b   1.000
_cell.length_c   1.000
_cell.angle_alpha   90.00
_cell.angle_beta   90.00
_cell.angle_gamma   90.00
#
_symmetry.space_group_name_H-M   'P 1'
#
loop_
_entity.id
_entity.type
_entity.pdbx_description
1 polymer ?
#
loop_
_entity_poly.entity_id
_entity_poly.type
_entity_poly.pdbx_seq_one_letter_code
_entity_poly.pdbx_strand_id
1 'polypeptide(L)'
;MEFNQVFIIKRNGKREPFSVDKIKNAIQKAFLSVGSFAPQEVLTNIMSRVSIHDGISVEEIQNQVENALMAERYYNVAKSYILYRQRHYEDREVKDKLDFLINYCNAQNAATGSIPSSAINAVGHMNGDFLAAVEKW
;
A
#
# COMPACT_ATOMS: atom_id res chain seq x y z
N MET A 1 14.53 -29.57 -0.97
CA MET A 1 13.93 -28.37 -1.52
C MET A 1 14.33 -27.12 -0.77
N GLU A 2 14.90 -26.24 -1.50
CA GLU A 2 15.35 -25.04 -0.88
C GLU A 2 14.40 -23.96 -1.15
N PHE A 3 14.00 -23.27 -0.14
CA PHE A 3 13.29 -22.04 -0.33
C PHE A 3 14.29 -20.92 -0.17
N ASN A 4 14.93 -20.59 -1.27
CA ASN A 4 15.77 -19.42 -1.23
C ASN A 4 14.88 -18.26 -0.86
N GLN A 5 15.27 -17.54 0.16
CA GLN A 5 14.52 -16.38 0.57
C GLN A 5 14.58 -15.34 -0.53
N VAL A 6 13.42 -14.97 -1.06
CA VAL A 6 13.29 -13.93 -2.05
C VAL A 6 12.96 -12.62 -1.35
N PHE A 7 13.67 -11.57 -1.71
CA PHE A 7 13.43 -10.24 -1.17
C PHE A 7 12.81 -9.36 -2.23
N ILE A 8 11.91 -8.49 -1.80
CA ILE A 8 11.30 -7.50 -2.66
C ILE A 8 11.80 -6.13 -2.28
N ILE A 9 11.73 -5.20 -3.21
CA ILE A 9 12.14 -3.81 -2.98
C ILE A 9 10.88 -2.98 -2.80
N LYS A 10 10.73 -2.41 -1.62
CA LYS A 10 9.61 -1.54 -1.32
C LYS A 10 9.84 -0.18 -1.98
N ARG A 11 8.76 0.61 -2.05
CA ARG A 11 8.82 1.93 -2.67
C ARG A 11 9.88 2.84 -2.05
N ASN A 12 10.13 2.70 -0.75
CA ASN A 12 11.15 3.49 -0.06
C ASN A 12 12.56 2.94 -0.25
N GLY A 13 12.75 1.93 -1.10
CA GLY A 13 14.03 1.32 -1.35
C GLY A 13 14.45 0.23 -0.39
N LYS A 14 13.66 0.00 0.65
CA LYS A 14 13.98 -1.04 1.62
C LYS A 14 13.68 -2.43 1.09
N ARG A 15 14.52 -3.39 1.44
CA ARG A 15 14.29 -4.79 1.12
C ARG A 15 13.43 -5.43 2.19
N GLU A 16 12.54 -6.29 1.76
CA GLU A 16 11.64 -7.00 2.65
C GLU A 16 11.46 -8.42 2.15
N PRO A 17 11.36 -9.42 3.04
CA PRO A 17 11.09 -10.77 2.58
C PRO A 17 9.76 -10.84 1.83
N PHE A 18 9.74 -11.60 0.75
CA PHE A 18 8.53 -11.78 -0.03
C PHE A 18 7.53 -12.65 0.75
N SER A 19 6.26 -12.24 0.72
CA SER A 19 5.19 -13.02 1.32
C SER A 19 4.05 -13.17 0.30
N VAL A 20 3.81 -14.40 -0.12
CA VAL A 20 2.73 -14.69 -1.06
C VAL A 20 1.36 -14.42 -0.42
N ASP A 21 1.25 -14.60 0.88
CA ASP A 21 0.00 -14.39 1.59
C ASP A 21 -0.46 -12.93 1.54
N LYS A 22 0.47 -11.99 1.60
CA LYS A 22 0.14 -10.57 1.49
C LYS A 22 -0.51 -10.26 0.15
N ILE A 23 0.02 -10.85 -0.92
CA ILE A 23 -0.52 -10.64 -2.26
C ILE A 23 -1.89 -11.31 -2.41
N LYS A 24 -2.00 -12.55 -1.94
CA LYS A 24 -3.28 -13.27 -1.97
C LYS A 24 -4.36 -12.52 -1.19
N ASN A 25 -4.02 -11.97 -0.03
CA ASN A 25 -4.94 -11.20 0.77
C ASN A 25 -5.40 -9.92 0.05
N ALA A 26 -4.48 -9.24 -0.64
CA ALA A 26 -4.82 -8.05 -1.41
C ALA A 26 -5.77 -8.39 -2.55
N ILE A 27 -5.51 -9.49 -3.25
CA ILE A 27 -6.38 -9.96 -4.33
C ILE A 27 -7.76 -10.31 -3.78
N GLN A 28 -7.81 -11.02 -2.65
CA GLN A 28 -9.08 -11.39 -2.04
C GLN A 28 -9.89 -10.17 -1.63
N LYS A 29 -9.24 -9.14 -1.10
CA LYS A 29 -9.91 -7.90 -0.76
C LYS A 29 -10.54 -7.25 -1.99
N ALA A 30 -9.86 -7.31 -3.13
CA ALA A 30 -10.40 -6.78 -4.38
C ALA A 30 -11.65 -7.57 -4.80
N PHE A 31 -11.61 -8.90 -4.69
CA PHE A 31 -12.80 -9.71 -4.97
C PHE A 31 -13.95 -9.36 -4.05
N LEU A 32 -13.69 -9.25 -2.77
CA LEU A 32 -14.72 -8.93 -1.78
C LEU A 32 -15.33 -7.56 -2.03
N SER A 33 -14.54 -6.60 -2.49
CA SER A 33 -15.02 -5.25 -2.73
C SER A 33 -16.04 -5.17 -3.86
N VAL A 34 -16.04 -6.14 -4.78
CA VAL A 34 -17.04 -6.21 -5.86
C VAL A 34 -18.13 -7.23 -5.54
N GLY A 35 -18.21 -7.68 -4.30
CA GLY A 35 -19.24 -8.63 -3.88
C GLY A 35 -18.97 -10.07 -4.25
N SER A 36 -17.72 -10.40 -4.55
CA SER A 36 -17.31 -11.76 -4.94
C SER A 36 -16.33 -12.33 -3.93
N PHE A 37 -16.12 -13.63 -4.01
CA PHE A 37 -15.12 -14.30 -3.19
C PHE A 37 -14.29 -15.20 -4.11
N ALA A 38 -12.97 -15.12 -3.98
CA ALA A 38 -12.05 -15.94 -4.76
C ALA A 38 -11.70 -17.22 -4.00
N PRO A 39 -12.09 -18.39 -4.49
CA PRO A 39 -11.63 -19.65 -3.91
C PRO A 39 -10.11 -19.78 -4.03
N GLN A 40 -9.53 -20.66 -3.24
CA GLN A 40 -8.09 -20.88 -3.24
C GLN A 40 -7.55 -21.22 -4.64
N GLU A 41 -8.31 -21.99 -5.42
CA GLU A 41 -7.93 -22.33 -6.79
C GLU A 41 -7.76 -21.10 -7.67
N VAL A 42 -8.68 -20.14 -7.53
CA VAL A 42 -8.63 -18.91 -8.31
C VAL A 42 -7.42 -18.08 -7.92
N LEU A 43 -7.16 -17.96 -6.63
CA LEU A 43 -5.99 -17.23 -6.15
C LEU A 43 -4.70 -17.88 -6.65
N THR A 44 -4.64 -19.20 -6.63
CA THR A 44 -3.48 -19.96 -7.11
C THR A 44 -3.28 -19.73 -8.62
N ASN A 45 -4.37 -19.74 -9.41
CA ASN A 45 -4.29 -19.50 -10.84
C ASN A 45 -3.77 -18.09 -11.15
N ILE A 46 -4.24 -17.11 -10.41
CA ILE A 46 -3.78 -15.74 -10.59
C ILE A 46 -2.29 -15.64 -10.24
N MET A 47 -1.90 -16.24 -9.11
CA MET A 47 -0.50 -16.21 -8.68
C MET A 47 0.42 -16.95 -9.66
N SER A 48 -0.08 -17.98 -10.36
CA SER A 48 0.72 -18.69 -11.34
C SER A 48 1.15 -17.82 -12.52
N ARG A 49 0.46 -16.71 -12.74
CA ARG A 49 0.79 -15.76 -13.80
C ARG A 49 1.75 -14.68 -13.34
N VAL A 50 2.10 -14.67 -12.07
CA VAL A 50 3.00 -13.67 -11.48
C VAL A 50 4.37 -14.30 -11.32
N SER A 51 5.39 -13.67 -11.92
CA SER A 51 6.77 -14.13 -11.81
C SER A 51 7.49 -13.30 -10.76
N ILE A 52 8.03 -13.97 -9.77
CA ILE A 52 8.72 -13.34 -8.66
C ILE A 52 10.20 -13.73 -8.72
N HIS A 53 11.07 -12.74 -8.59
CA HIS A 53 12.51 -12.98 -8.50
C HIS A 53 13.09 -12.09 -7.41
N ASP A 54 14.27 -12.44 -6.94
CA ASP A 54 14.93 -11.65 -5.90
C ASP A 54 15.21 -10.24 -6.41
N GLY A 55 14.86 -9.25 -5.60
CA GLY A 55 15.06 -7.85 -5.97
C GLY A 55 13.93 -7.23 -6.78
N ILE A 56 12.85 -7.96 -7.03
CA ILE A 56 11.71 -7.40 -7.77
C ILE A 56 11.05 -6.29 -6.95
N SER A 57 10.60 -5.23 -7.60
CA SER A 57 9.91 -4.15 -6.91
C SER A 57 8.46 -4.53 -6.62
N VAL A 58 7.92 -3.96 -5.55
CA VAL A 58 6.51 -4.14 -5.21
C VAL A 58 5.62 -3.66 -6.36
N GLU A 59 6.01 -2.56 -7.00
CA GLU A 59 5.22 -2.03 -8.12
C GLU A 59 5.17 -2.99 -9.30
N GLU A 60 6.27 -3.66 -9.58
CA GLU A 60 6.32 -4.65 -10.65
C GLU A 60 5.39 -5.83 -10.33
N ILE A 61 5.40 -6.30 -9.08
CA ILE A 61 4.49 -7.35 -8.63
C ILE A 61 3.04 -6.93 -8.82
N GLN A 62 2.72 -5.70 -8.41
CA GLN A 62 1.36 -5.19 -8.53
C GLN A 62 0.92 -5.08 -9.98
N ASN A 63 1.82 -4.66 -10.87
CA ASN A 63 1.53 -4.61 -12.30
C ASN A 63 1.22 -5.99 -12.85
N GLN A 64 1.99 -7.00 -12.45
CA GLN A 64 1.75 -8.38 -12.87
C GLN A 64 0.42 -8.91 -12.36
N VAL A 65 0.05 -8.56 -11.12
CA VAL A 65 -1.25 -8.97 -10.56
C VAL A 65 -2.39 -8.35 -11.36
N GLU A 66 -2.30 -7.08 -11.70
CA GLU A 66 -3.31 -6.40 -12.52
C GLU A 66 -3.46 -7.11 -13.87
N ASN A 67 -2.35 -7.40 -14.52
CA ASN A 67 -2.36 -8.09 -15.80
C ASN A 67 -2.93 -9.49 -15.68
N ALA A 68 -2.61 -10.20 -14.59
CA ALA A 68 -3.14 -11.53 -14.34
C ALA A 68 -4.65 -11.52 -14.17
N LEU A 69 -5.17 -10.55 -13.42
CA LEU A 69 -6.61 -10.41 -13.23
C LEU A 69 -7.32 -10.12 -14.55
N MET A 70 -6.73 -9.29 -15.39
CA MET A 70 -7.28 -8.99 -16.70
C MET A 70 -7.22 -10.21 -17.63
N ALA A 71 -6.12 -10.96 -17.59
CA ALA A 71 -5.96 -12.15 -18.40
C ALA A 71 -6.99 -13.24 -18.04
N GLU A 72 -7.35 -13.31 -16.76
CA GLU A 72 -8.39 -14.25 -16.30
C GLU A 72 -9.79 -13.67 -16.44
N ARG A 73 -9.91 -12.48 -17.04
CA ARG A 73 -11.17 -11.80 -17.32
C ARG A 73 -11.92 -11.30 -16.08
N TYR A 74 -11.22 -11.10 -14.99
CA TYR A 74 -11.81 -10.52 -13.78
C TYR A 74 -11.69 -9.00 -13.84
N TYR A 75 -12.35 -8.39 -14.84
CA TYR A 75 -12.17 -6.96 -15.12
C TYR A 75 -12.61 -6.05 -13.98
N ASN A 76 -13.74 -6.35 -13.36
CA ASN A 76 -14.22 -5.54 -12.24
C ASN A 76 -13.30 -5.66 -11.04
N VAL A 77 -12.78 -6.85 -10.81
CA VAL A 77 -11.82 -7.09 -9.74
C VAL A 77 -10.52 -6.34 -10.02
N ALA A 78 -10.06 -6.38 -11.28
CA ALA A 78 -8.86 -5.67 -11.69
C ALA A 78 -9.01 -4.16 -11.44
N LYS A 79 -10.16 -3.59 -11.81
CA LYS A 79 -10.44 -2.16 -11.56
C LYS A 79 -10.39 -1.85 -10.07
N SER A 80 -11.01 -2.69 -9.26
CA SER A 80 -11.02 -2.51 -7.82
C SER A 80 -9.61 -2.59 -7.25
N TYR A 81 -8.81 -3.53 -7.74
CA TYR A 81 -7.43 -3.70 -7.29
C TYR A 81 -6.60 -2.45 -7.62
N ILE A 82 -6.76 -1.92 -8.84
CA ILE A 82 -6.04 -0.72 -9.27
C ILE A 82 -6.42 0.48 -8.39
N LEU A 83 -7.70 0.65 -8.10
CA LEU A 83 -8.16 1.73 -7.25
C LEU A 83 -7.65 1.59 -5.81
N TYR A 84 -7.65 0.37 -5.28
CA TYR A 84 -7.14 0.07 -3.96
C TYR A 84 -5.65 0.40 -3.86
N ARG A 85 -4.90 -0.02 -4.86
CA ARG A 85 -3.47 0.26 -4.96
C ARG A 85 -3.20 1.75 -5.00
N GLN A 86 -3.98 2.48 -5.81
CA GLN A 86 -3.83 3.93 -5.94
C GLN A 86 -4.12 4.65 -4.63
N ARG A 87 -5.17 4.25 -3.93
CA ARG A 87 -5.52 4.83 -2.63
C ARG A 87 -4.44 4.61 -1.60
N HIS A 88 -3.91 3.40 -1.53
CA HIS A 88 -2.83 3.11 -0.60
C HIS A 88 -1.60 3.96 -0.88
N TYR A 89 -1.32 4.19 -2.15
CA TYR A 89 -0.23 5.05 -2.54
C TYR A 89 -0.45 6.48 -2.04
N GLU A 90 -1.62 7.02 -2.32
CA GLU A 90 -1.96 8.39 -1.93
C GLU A 90 -1.96 8.56 -0.41
N ASP A 91 -2.53 7.61 0.31
CA ASP A 91 -2.59 7.65 1.76
C ASP A 91 -1.20 7.64 2.37
N ARG A 92 -0.30 6.83 1.84
CA ARG A 92 1.09 6.80 2.30
C ARG A 92 1.79 8.12 2.06
N GLU A 93 1.59 8.72 0.89
CA GLU A 93 2.21 10.01 0.59
C GLU A 93 1.72 11.10 1.54
N VAL A 94 0.43 11.14 1.80
CA VAL A 94 -0.15 12.10 2.73
C VAL A 94 0.42 11.88 4.12
N LYS A 95 0.45 10.64 4.57
CA LYS A 95 0.98 10.30 5.89
C LYS A 95 2.44 10.69 6.02
N ASP A 96 3.25 10.39 5.01
CA ASP A 96 4.67 10.74 5.03
C ASP A 96 4.88 12.25 5.09
N LYS A 97 4.07 13.00 4.34
CA LYS A 97 4.14 14.46 4.38
C LYS A 97 3.75 15.00 5.75
N LEU A 98 2.72 14.42 6.35
CA LEU A 98 2.30 14.82 7.70
C LEU A 98 3.37 14.53 8.73
N ASP A 99 3.96 13.33 8.66
CA ASP A 99 5.04 12.95 9.56
C ASP A 99 6.23 13.90 9.42
N PHE A 100 6.57 14.26 8.19
CA PHE A 100 7.64 15.21 7.93
C PHE A 100 7.33 16.58 8.56
N LEU A 101 6.10 17.06 8.38
CA LEU A 101 5.69 18.37 8.93
C LEU A 101 5.71 18.35 10.45
N ILE A 102 5.21 17.28 11.07
CA ILE A 102 5.19 17.14 12.52
C ILE A 102 6.63 17.14 13.04
N ASN A 103 7.51 16.39 12.42
CA ASN A 103 8.91 16.32 12.81
C ASN A 103 9.59 17.67 12.64
N TYR A 104 9.31 18.39 11.57
CA TYR A 104 9.84 19.72 11.33
C TYR A 104 9.37 20.69 12.41
N CYS A 105 8.10 20.69 12.74
CA CYS A 105 7.56 21.54 13.79
C CYS A 105 8.18 21.23 15.14
N ASN A 106 8.39 19.96 15.46
CA ASN A 106 9.02 19.57 16.71
C ASN A 106 10.48 20.03 16.77
N ALA A 107 11.20 19.93 15.65
CA ALA A 107 12.58 20.40 15.57
C ALA A 107 12.65 21.91 15.76
N GLN A 108 11.74 22.66 15.14
CA GLN A 108 11.67 24.11 15.31
C GLN A 108 11.36 24.47 16.76
N ASN A 109 10.43 23.75 17.38
CA ASN A 109 10.09 23.98 18.78
C ASN A 109 11.30 23.75 19.69
N ALA A 110 12.04 22.69 19.43
CA ALA A 110 13.25 22.38 20.22
C ALA A 110 14.32 23.42 20.02
N ALA A 111 14.45 23.98 18.81
CA ALA A 111 15.47 24.98 18.50
C ALA A 111 15.10 26.36 18.99
N THR A 112 13.84 26.78 18.92
CA THR A 112 13.38 28.13 19.23
C THR A 112 12.65 28.22 20.55
N GLY A 113 12.24 27.11 21.11
CA GLY A 113 11.50 27.08 22.38
C GLY A 113 10.02 27.32 22.25
N SER A 114 9.52 27.67 21.08
CA SER A 114 8.08 27.87 20.91
C SER A 114 7.66 27.78 19.46
N ILE A 115 6.42 27.34 19.27
CA ILE A 115 5.76 27.33 17.97
C ILE A 115 4.47 28.12 18.12
N PRO A 116 4.12 29.01 17.15
CA PRO A 116 2.87 29.75 17.23
C PRO A 116 1.67 28.81 17.34
N SER A 117 0.72 29.18 18.21
CA SER A 117 -0.49 28.36 18.44
C SER A 117 -1.24 28.08 17.14
N SER A 118 -1.30 29.06 16.24
CA SER A 118 -2.00 28.89 14.97
C SER A 118 -1.39 27.80 14.11
N ALA A 119 -0.05 27.70 14.12
CA ALA A 119 0.63 26.64 13.37
C ALA A 119 0.34 25.26 13.97
N ILE A 120 0.36 25.17 15.30
CA ILE A 120 0.06 23.92 16.00
C ILE A 120 -1.37 23.49 15.73
N ASN A 121 -2.32 24.41 15.80
CA ASN A 121 -3.72 24.12 15.55
C ASN A 121 -3.96 23.68 14.11
N ALA A 122 -3.30 24.32 13.14
CA ALA A 122 -3.44 23.94 11.74
C ALA A 122 -2.94 22.53 11.49
N VAL A 123 -1.78 22.18 12.04
CA VAL A 123 -1.22 20.83 11.87
C VAL A 123 -2.08 19.79 12.57
N GLY A 124 -2.53 20.11 13.80
CA GLY A 124 -3.39 19.20 14.55
C GLY A 124 -4.73 18.96 13.87
N HIS A 125 -5.32 20.00 13.31
CA HIS A 125 -6.58 19.91 12.60
C HIS A 125 -6.44 19.05 11.33
N MET A 126 -5.41 19.32 10.52
CA MET A 126 -5.12 18.52 9.34
C MET A 126 -4.90 17.05 9.70
N ASN A 127 -4.10 16.82 10.73
CA ASN A 127 -3.78 15.47 11.16
C ASN A 127 -5.05 14.71 11.55
N GLY A 128 -5.97 15.34 12.29
CA GLY A 128 -7.23 14.75 12.68
C GLY A 128 -8.10 14.40 11.48
N ASP A 129 -8.22 15.31 10.53
CA ASP A 129 -9.02 15.11 9.34
C ASP A 129 -8.47 14.00 8.46
N PHE A 130 -7.17 13.99 8.23
CA PHE A 130 -6.54 12.98 7.41
C PHE A 130 -6.58 11.60 8.06
N LEU A 131 -6.32 11.52 9.35
CA LEU A 131 -6.38 10.24 10.06
C LEU A 131 -7.79 9.67 10.05
N ALA A 132 -8.80 10.52 10.24
CA ALA A 132 -10.18 10.08 10.17
C ALA A 132 -10.53 9.55 8.77
N ALA A 133 -10.02 10.20 7.73
CA ALA A 133 -10.24 9.75 6.35
C ALA A 133 -9.54 8.42 6.08
N VAL A 134 -8.30 8.26 6.55
CA VAL A 134 -7.53 7.05 6.35
C VAL A 134 -8.15 5.87 7.10
N GLU A 135 -8.63 6.08 8.31
CA GLU A 135 -9.24 5.02 9.10
C GLU A 135 -10.53 4.46 8.50
N LYS A 136 -11.19 5.21 7.64
CA LYS A 136 -12.41 4.73 6.98
C LYS A 136 -12.14 3.76 5.84
N TRP A 137 -10.91 3.68 5.41
CA TRP A 137 -10.50 2.75 4.37
C TRP A 137 -10.11 1.39 4.97
#